data_23a48984cc431bc59c7e49874265924d
#
_entry.id   23a48984cc431bc59c7e49874265924d
#
_cell.length_a   1.000
_cell.length_b   1.000
_cell.length_c   1.000
_cell.angle_alpha   90.00
_cell.angle_beta   90.00
_cell.angle_gamma   90.00
#
_symmetry.space_group_name_H-M   'P 1'
#
loop_
_entity.id
_entity.type
_entity.pdbx_description
1 polymer ?
#
loop_
_entity_poly.entity_id
_entity_poly.type
_entity_poly.pdbx_seq_one_letter_code
_entity_poly.pdbx_strand_id
1 'polypeptide(L)'
;MSRLAAAVRSPLVRVRASSAEARPSRRAFAPLRRVPTAAWVCALIALLNAATWSLIVPPFEGKDESDHFAYVEQIVENGSLPENGQQNGNYSNQEDLVLAGLHADEVIHSPQHTSISSEAEQRALIEANHAGASLRGSGEAGIATSEPPLYYTIEAIPYLLARGNILLQLQLMRLVGALFGAMTALFTFLFLREILPRSPWAATVGALAVALQPSLAFMSGSVNPDSMLFAVAAAVFYCLARAFRRGLTARLAIALGIGIAVGFLTKLNFVGFAFGAYVGLLVLAVREARARGRRLLLLPLLAAVIGALPVGLYALRNVLQSHHTLGLASSGGSLLAPGELWHLISYVWQFYLPRLPGMTHYFRGLATYKDIWFDRSVGLYGWMDTMFPSWVDNVALFPAALVAGLFLRGALARRKTLRRRLPELGVYAAIVLGLLVLIGGSSYDSDALNHSPAFAEPRYLLPLLPLLGAVFALAVRGAGRRWAPAAGAALIVLVFGFDVVSQLQVIARYYG
;
A
#
# COMPACT_ATOMS: atom_id res chain seq x y z
N MET A 1 1.06 -95.45 -12.56
CA MET A 1 -0.18 -95.52 -11.76
C MET A 1 -0.13 -94.63 -10.61
N SER A 2 -1.04 -93.68 -10.59
CA SER A 2 -1.82 -93.04 -9.55
C SER A 2 -1.09 -92.37 -8.46
N ARG A 3 -1.18 -91.04 -8.44
CA ARG A 3 -2.19 -90.12 -7.80
C ARG A 3 -2.10 -90.12 -6.25
N LEU A 4 -2.02 -88.88 -5.76
CA LEU A 4 -2.49 -88.28 -4.52
C LEU A 4 -1.55 -88.38 -3.32
N ALA A 5 -1.02 -87.17 -2.97
CA ALA A 5 -1.19 -86.58 -1.61
C ALA A 5 -0.91 -85.04 -1.59
N ALA A 6 -1.94 -84.32 -1.51
CA ALA A 6 -1.90 -82.89 -1.20
C ALA A 6 -1.65 -82.75 0.29
N ALA A 7 -0.68 -81.97 0.68
CA ALA A 7 -0.45 -81.56 2.07
C ALA A 7 -0.21 -80.04 2.15
N VAL A 8 -1.20 -79.41 2.62
CA VAL A 8 -1.30 -78.17 3.48
C VAL A 8 0.02 -77.50 3.78
N ARG A 9 0.24 -76.33 3.14
CA ARG A 9 1.21 -75.35 3.61
C ARG A 9 0.42 -74.11 4.08
N SER A 10 0.45 -73.90 5.39
CA SER A 10 -0.05 -72.72 6.07
C SER A 10 0.77 -71.48 5.70
N PRO A 11 0.18 -70.34 5.39
CA PRO A 11 0.93 -69.10 5.19
C PRO A 11 1.27 -68.47 6.55
N LEU A 12 2.54 -68.39 6.88
CA LEU A 12 3.07 -67.54 7.94
C LEU A 12 2.76 -66.06 7.59
N VAL A 13 1.82 -65.48 8.34
CA VAL A 13 1.53 -64.06 8.34
C VAL A 13 2.74 -63.32 8.91
N ARG A 14 3.61 -62.74 8.09
CA ARG A 14 4.60 -61.74 8.52
C ARG A 14 3.87 -60.43 8.88
N VAL A 15 3.69 -60.20 10.20
CA VAL A 15 3.36 -58.87 10.71
C VAL A 15 4.55 -58.00 10.46
N ARG A 16 4.49 -57.15 9.42
CA ARG A 16 5.39 -56.01 9.27
C ARG A 16 4.98 -54.97 10.28
N ALA A 17 5.78 -54.82 11.35
CA ALA A 17 5.73 -53.65 12.17
C ALA A 17 6.07 -52.42 11.33
N SER A 18 5.03 -51.66 10.97
CA SER A 18 5.16 -50.36 10.35
C SER A 18 5.54 -49.35 11.44
N SER A 19 6.84 -49.11 11.61
CA SER A 19 7.35 -47.94 12.31
C SER A 19 7.04 -46.72 11.42
N ALA A 20 5.86 -46.19 11.60
CA ALA A 20 5.51 -44.88 11.03
C ALA A 20 6.25 -43.80 11.81
N GLU A 21 7.52 -43.57 11.42
CA GLU A 21 8.17 -42.30 11.75
C GLU A 21 7.31 -41.19 11.14
N ALA A 22 6.68 -40.39 11.98
CA ALA A 22 5.96 -39.20 11.61
C ALA A 22 6.95 -38.20 11.01
N ARG A 23 7.17 -38.26 9.70
CA ARG A 23 7.87 -37.18 8.97
C ARG A 23 7.07 -35.88 9.14
N PRO A 24 7.68 -34.82 9.72
CA PRO A 24 7.00 -33.54 9.90
C PRO A 24 6.47 -33.07 8.53
N SER A 25 5.25 -32.61 8.54
CA SER A 25 4.41 -32.32 7.40
C SER A 25 5.06 -31.37 6.38
N ARG A 26 5.65 -31.89 5.32
CA ARG A 26 6.01 -31.12 4.10
C ARG A 26 4.80 -30.46 3.43
N ARG A 27 3.57 -30.63 3.97
CA ARG A 27 2.32 -30.12 3.40
C ARG A 27 2.05 -28.64 3.68
N ALA A 28 2.63 -28.06 4.75
CA ALA A 28 2.39 -26.66 5.10
C ALA A 28 2.97 -25.67 4.06
N PHE A 29 4.11 -26.00 3.44
CA PHE A 29 4.78 -25.13 2.45
C PHE A 29 4.43 -25.47 0.98
N ALA A 30 3.54 -26.41 0.74
CA ALA A 30 3.13 -26.80 -0.62
C ALA A 30 2.50 -25.67 -1.45
N PRO A 31 1.70 -24.71 -0.89
CA PRO A 31 1.18 -23.60 -1.64
C PRO A 31 2.26 -22.58 -2.05
N LEU A 32 3.28 -22.34 -1.23
CA LEU A 32 4.38 -21.41 -1.52
C LEU A 32 5.27 -21.90 -2.68
N ARG A 33 5.45 -23.20 -2.83
CA ARG A 33 6.18 -23.79 -3.96
C ARG A 33 5.52 -23.57 -5.33
N ARG A 34 4.26 -23.14 -5.36
CA ARG A 34 3.51 -22.84 -6.60
C ARG A 34 3.67 -21.39 -7.07
N VAL A 35 4.27 -20.53 -6.24
CA VAL A 35 4.55 -19.13 -6.61
C VAL A 35 5.81 -19.11 -7.51
N PRO A 36 5.76 -18.50 -8.69
CA PRO A 36 6.90 -18.46 -9.61
C PRO A 36 8.10 -17.76 -9.00
N THR A 37 9.33 -18.21 -9.29
CA THR A 37 10.57 -17.61 -8.80
C THR A 37 10.65 -16.13 -9.13
N ALA A 38 10.19 -15.71 -10.32
CA ALA A 38 10.16 -14.29 -10.70
C ALA A 38 9.36 -13.41 -9.74
N ALA A 39 8.30 -13.94 -9.10
CA ALA A 39 7.54 -13.19 -8.07
C ALA A 39 8.38 -12.93 -6.83
N TRP A 40 9.14 -13.95 -6.39
CA TRP A 40 10.05 -13.81 -5.25
C TRP A 40 11.22 -12.89 -5.54
N VAL A 41 11.73 -12.89 -6.78
CA VAL A 41 12.78 -11.95 -7.21
C VAL A 41 12.25 -10.52 -7.18
N CYS A 42 11.05 -10.24 -7.70
CA CYS A 42 10.43 -8.91 -7.60
C CYS A 42 10.23 -8.49 -6.14
N ALA A 43 9.77 -9.39 -5.27
CA ALA A 43 9.60 -9.13 -3.85
C ALA A 43 10.93 -8.83 -3.15
N LEU A 44 11.99 -9.61 -3.44
CA LEU A 44 13.32 -9.37 -2.89
C LEU A 44 13.91 -8.02 -3.32
N ILE A 45 13.74 -7.67 -4.60
CA ILE A 45 14.20 -6.36 -5.10
C ILE A 45 13.44 -5.22 -4.40
N ALA A 46 12.13 -5.33 -4.23
CA ALA A 46 11.34 -4.33 -3.49
C ALA A 46 11.78 -4.25 -2.01
N LEU A 47 12.04 -5.39 -1.36
CA LEU A 47 12.55 -5.44 0.01
C LEU A 47 13.88 -4.71 0.14
N LEU A 48 14.84 -5.04 -0.72
CA LEU A 48 16.18 -4.44 -0.70
C LEU A 48 16.11 -2.95 -1.01
N ASN A 49 15.28 -2.54 -1.97
CA ASN A 49 15.08 -1.14 -2.30
C ASN A 49 14.51 -0.36 -1.11
N ALA A 50 13.42 -0.81 -0.50
CA ALA A 50 12.83 -0.17 0.67
C ALA A 50 13.79 -0.18 1.89
N ALA A 51 14.57 -1.27 2.09
CA ALA A 51 15.60 -1.30 3.11
C ALA A 51 16.72 -0.27 2.85
N THR A 52 17.10 -0.03 1.59
CA THR A 52 18.06 1.03 1.24
C THR A 52 17.49 2.41 1.59
N TRP A 53 16.23 2.67 1.22
CA TRP A 53 15.54 3.91 1.58
C TRP A 53 15.46 4.11 3.10
N SER A 54 15.23 3.04 3.88
CA SER A 54 15.18 3.11 5.35
C SER A 54 16.51 3.52 6.00
N LEU A 55 17.63 3.34 5.30
CA LEU A 55 18.97 3.75 5.74
C LEU A 55 19.33 5.17 5.28
N ILE A 56 18.81 5.61 4.13
CA ILE A 56 19.09 6.91 3.55
C ILE A 56 18.29 8.01 4.26
N VAL A 57 17.03 7.74 4.59
CA VAL A 57 16.16 8.72 5.26
C VAL A 57 16.56 8.82 6.73
N PRO A 58 16.91 10.02 7.26
CA PRO A 58 17.24 10.19 8.67
C PRO A 58 16.11 9.74 9.59
N PRO A 59 16.40 9.46 10.88
CA PRO A 59 15.37 9.12 11.85
C PRO A 59 14.29 10.20 11.93
N PHE A 60 13.03 9.78 11.87
CA PHE A 60 11.82 10.62 11.91
C PHE A 60 11.64 11.63 10.77
N GLU A 61 12.47 11.53 9.71
CA GLU A 61 12.31 12.33 8.49
C GLU A 61 11.39 11.64 7.43
N GLY A 62 10.84 10.46 7.74
CA GLY A 62 9.72 9.90 7.01
C GLY A 62 8.43 10.67 7.29
N LYS A 63 7.54 10.76 6.30
CA LYS A 63 6.29 11.53 6.46
C LYS A 63 5.44 10.99 7.61
N ASP A 64 5.13 11.85 8.57
CA ASP A 64 4.33 11.56 9.77
C ASP A 64 4.93 10.44 10.66
N GLU A 65 6.23 10.15 10.52
CA GLU A 65 6.88 8.98 11.12
C GLU A 65 6.94 9.05 12.65
N SER A 66 7.16 10.26 13.22
CA SER A 66 7.11 10.49 14.66
C SER A 66 5.72 10.15 15.25
N ASP A 67 4.65 10.69 14.65
CA ASP A 67 3.29 10.38 15.10
C ASP A 67 2.96 8.88 15.03
N HIS A 68 3.43 8.21 13.98
CA HIS A 68 3.22 6.77 13.84
C HIS A 68 4.05 5.95 14.83
N PHE A 69 5.26 6.38 15.16
CA PHE A 69 6.10 5.74 16.18
C PHE A 69 5.48 5.94 17.57
N ALA A 70 5.07 7.15 17.93
CA ALA A 70 4.40 7.48 19.20
C ALA A 70 3.12 6.66 19.40
N TYR A 71 2.37 6.35 18.33
CA TYR A 71 1.21 5.46 18.40
C TYR A 71 1.59 4.05 18.88
N VAL A 72 2.67 3.49 18.33
CA VAL A 72 3.17 2.17 18.76
C VAL A 72 3.65 2.20 20.21
N GLU A 73 4.38 3.25 20.57
CA GLU A 73 4.83 3.51 21.92
C GLU A 73 3.67 3.55 22.91
N GLN A 74 2.60 4.28 22.60
CA GLN A 74 1.41 4.37 23.44
C GLN A 74 0.74 2.99 23.64
N ILE A 75 0.63 2.18 22.59
CA ILE A 75 0.07 0.82 22.71
C ILE A 75 0.93 -0.03 23.64
N VAL A 76 2.26 0.04 23.49
CA VAL A 76 3.17 -0.86 24.20
C VAL A 76 3.40 -0.42 25.64
N GLU A 77 3.64 0.86 25.87
CA GLU A 77 4.03 1.37 27.17
C GLU A 77 2.82 1.71 28.06
N ASN A 78 1.73 2.23 27.47
CA ASN A 78 0.52 2.61 28.21
C ASN A 78 -0.57 1.52 28.16
N GLY A 79 -0.47 0.51 27.28
CA GLY A 79 -1.46 -0.55 27.12
C GLY A 79 -2.82 -0.06 26.63
N SER A 80 -2.89 1.13 26.03
CA SER A 80 -4.12 1.78 25.56
C SER A 80 -3.99 2.23 24.10
N LEU A 81 -5.13 2.30 23.42
CA LEU A 81 -5.18 2.95 22.11
C LEU A 81 -5.26 4.46 22.32
N PRO A 82 -4.65 5.28 21.41
CA PRO A 82 -4.78 6.72 21.46
C PRO A 82 -6.25 7.17 21.47
N GLU A 83 -6.51 8.30 22.13
CA GLU A 83 -7.82 8.95 22.10
C GLU A 83 -7.89 9.87 20.88
N ASN A 84 -9.01 9.78 20.14
CA ASN A 84 -9.23 10.60 18.95
C ASN A 84 -9.34 12.09 19.33
N GLY A 85 -8.68 12.97 18.58
CA GLY A 85 -8.80 14.42 18.68
C GLY A 85 -7.54 15.15 19.11
N GLN A 86 -6.47 14.46 19.41
CA GLN A 86 -5.17 15.09 19.66
C GLN A 86 -4.53 15.47 18.31
N GLN A 87 -4.36 16.75 18.05
CA GLN A 87 -3.75 17.24 16.80
C GLN A 87 -2.24 17.45 16.90
N ASN A 88 -1.74 17.67 18.11
CA ASN A 88 -0.32 17.86 18.37
C ASN A 88 0.21 16.67 19.14
N GLY A 89 1.22 15.98 18.59
CA GLY A 89 1.93 14.93 19.31
C GLY A 89 2.64 15.51 20.54
N ASN A 90 2.51 14.85 21.66
CA ASN A 90 3.34 15.09 22.85
C ASN A 90 4.21 13.86 23.01
N TYR A 91 5.38 13.91 22.40
CA TYR A 91 6.25 12.75 22.25
C TYR A 91 6.90 12.34 23.57
N SER A 92 7.42 11.14 23.62
CA SER A 92 8.20 10.69 24.78
C SER A 92 9.56 11.37 24.85
N ASN A 93 10.18 11.37 26.05
CA ASN A 93 11.55 11.89 26.21
C ASN A 93 12.57 11.20 25.28
N GLN A 94 12.33 9.97 24.86
CA GLN A 94 13.20 9.28 23.91
C GLN A 94 13.03 9.80 22.47
N GLU A 95 11.82 10.06 22.02
CA GLU A 95 11.57 10.70 20.73
C GLU A 95 12.11 12.12 20.71
N ASP A 96 11.78 12.92 21.74
CA ASP A 96 12.28 14.28 21.89
C ASP A 96 13.80 14.36 21.89
N LEU A 97 14.47 13.38 22.50
CA LEU A 97 15.94 13.27 22.46
C LEU A 97 16.46 13.17 21.02
N VAL A 98 15.81 12.32 20.20
CA VAL A 98 16.22 12.13 18.80
C VAL A 98 15.88 13.35 17.96
N LEU A 99 14.64 13.87 18.11
CA LEU A 99 14.18 15.05 17.38
C LEU A 99 15.04 16.27 17.66
N ALA A 100 15.34 16.52 18.94
CA ALA A 100 16.22 17.61 19.35
C ALA A 100 17.68 17.41 18.94
N GLY A 101 18.22 16.18 19.10
CA GLY A 101 19.61 15.86 18.72
C GLY A 101 19.86 15.89 17.20
N LEU A 102 18.83 15.78 16.39
CA LEU A 102 18.88 15.90 14.92
C LEU A 102 18.36 17.25 14.42
N HIS A 103 17.92 18.14 15.29
CA HIS A 103 17.27 19.41 14.94
C HIS A 103 16.08 19.24 13.97
N ALA A 104 15.28 18.21 14.20
CA ALA A 104 14.23 17.80 13.26
C ALA A 104 13.22 18.93 12.97
N ASP A 105 12.82 19.70 13.99
CA ASP A 105 11.90 20.83 13.83
C ASP A 105 12.43 21.93 12.90
N GLU A 106 13.77 22.13 12.88
CA GLU A 106 14.42 23.11 12.01
C GLU A 106 14.61 22.56 10.57
N VAL A 107 14.75 21.24 10.42
CA VAL A 107 14.93 20.57 9.14
C VAL A 107 13.60 20.29 8.44
N ILE A 108 12.57 19.89 9.20
CA ILE A 108 11.23 19.63 8.69
C ILE A 108 10.67 20.93 8.05
N HIS A 109 10.10 20.80 6.87
CA HIS A 109 9.55 21.90 6.07
C HIS A 109 10.57 23.00 5.67
N SER A 110 11.86 22.73 5.82
CA SER A 110 12.94 23.62 5.40
C SER A 110 13.84 22.95 4.36
N PRO A 111 13.37 22.75 3.13
CA PRO A 111 14.09 21.95 2.09
C PRO A 111 15.45 22.55 1.69
N GLN A 112 15.75 23.75 2.13
CA GLN A 112 17.03 24.43 1.94
C GLN A 112 18.05 24.14 3.04
N HIS A 113 17.60 23.61 4.18
CA HIS A 113 18.45 23.19 5.27
C HIS A 113 18.84 21.74 5.07
N THR A 114 20.13 21.49 4.99
CA THR A 114 20.71 20.14 5.14
C THR A 114 20.67 19.75 6.61
N SER A 115 21.10 18.55 6.96
CA SER A 115 21.30 18.18 8.36
C SER A 115 22.22 19.19 9.05
N ILE A 116 21.74 19.81 10.13
CA ILE A 116 22.46 20.82 10.88
C ILE A 116 23.10 20.27 12.17
N SER A 117 22.82 19.01 12.49
CA SER A 117 23.42 18.35 13.65
C SER A 117 24.91 18.11 13.46
N SER A 118 25.71 18.51 14.45
CA SER A 118 27.15 18.27 14.47
C SER A 118 27.47 16.82 14.83
N GLU A 119 28.68 16.35 14.47
CA GLU A 119 29.13 15.02 14.91
C GLU A 119 29.17 14.85 16.45
N ALA A 120 29.35 15.95 17.18
CA ALA A 120 29.32 15.92 18.64
C ALA A 120 27.91 15.65 19.18
N GLU A 121 26.91 16.32 18.63
CA GLU A 121 25.50 16.12 18.97
C GLU A 121 25.04 14.70 18.59
N GLN A 122 25.40 14.22 17.40
CA GLN A 122 25.08 12.84 16.99
C GLN A 122 25.73 11.80 17.91
N ARG A 123 26.99 12.00 18.34
CA ARG A 123 27.65 11.13 19.33
C ARG A 123 26.94 11.17 20.67
N ALA A 124 26.61 12.36 21.17
CA ALA A 124 25.88 12.52 22.42
C ALA A 124 24.49 11.84 22.38
N LEU A 125 23.80 11.95 21.25
CA LEU A 125 22.54 11.25 21.01
C LEU A 125 22.71 9.72 21.08
N ILE A 126 23.73 9.18 20.42
CA ILE A 126 24.01 7.74 20.44
C ILE A 126 24.35 7.27 21.85
N GLU A 127 25.18 8.02 22.60
CA GLU A 127 25.53 7.71 23.97
C GLU A 127 24.31 7.75 24.91
N ALA A 128 23.45 8.78 24.78
CA ALA A 128 22.22 8.88 25.55
C ALA A 128 21.22 7.76 25.22
N ASN A 129 21.11 7.38 23.96
CA ASN A 129 20.29 6.24 23.54
C ASN A 129 20.82 4.92 24.16
N HIS A 130 22.12 4.71 24.20
CA HIS A 130 22.73 3.53 24.85
C HIS A 130 22.59 3.55 26.38
N ALA A 131 22.60 4.71 27.01
CA ALA A 131 22.39 4.85 28.43
C ALA A 131 20.94 4.56 28.88
N GLY A 132 20.02 4.42 27.94
CA GLY A 132 18.61 4.19 28.20
C GLY A 132 17.92 5.45 28.71
N ALA A 133 17.63 6.38 27.82
CA ALA A 133 16.82 7.53 28.15
C ALA A 133 15.46 7.10 28.71
N SER A 134 14.99 7.79 29.76
CA SER A 134 13.74 7.39 30.43
C SER A 134 12.54 7.59 29.50
N LEU A 135 11.66 6.59 29.45
CA LEU A 135 10.35 6.62 28.76
C LEU A 135 9.32 7.53 29.46
N ARG A 136 9.76 8.64 30.08
CA ARG A 136 8.83 9.59 30.71
C ARG A 136 8.29 10.52 29.64
N GLY A 137 6.99 10.51 29.48
CA GLY A 137 6.25 11.30 28.51
C GLY A 137 5.02 10.53 28.07
N SER A 138 4.03 11.22 27.50
CA SER A 138 2.74 10.62 27.21
C SER A 138 2.74 9.78 25.92
N GLY A 139 3.73 9.97 25.03
CA GLY A 139 3.75 9.29 23.71
C GLY A 139 2.45 9.52 22.94
N GLU A 140 1.95 10.75 22.91
CA GLU A 140 0.70 11.09 22.21
C GLU A 140 0.92 11.13 20.71
N ALA A 141 0.17 10.33 19.97
CA ALA A 141 0.38 10.02 18.56
C ALA A 141 -0.11 11.10 17.57
N GLY A 142 -0.33 12.34 18.00
CA GLY A 142 -0.66 13.45 17.11
C GLY A 142 -1.76 13.13 16.10
N ILE A 143 -1.49 13.38 14.82
CA ILE A 143 -2.44 13.12 13.74
C ILE A 143 -2.73 11.62 13.51
N ALA A 144 -1.83 10.73 13.95
CA ALA A 144 -2.01 9.29 13.80
C ALA A 144 -3.10 8.73 14.73
N THR A 145 -3.57 9.48 15.73
CA THR A 145 -4.63 9.07 16.67
C THR A 145 -5.94 8.66 15.99
N SER A 146 -6.23 9.21 14.82
CA SER A 146 -7.42 8.88 14.03
C SER A 146 -7.32 7.56 13.27
N GLU A 147 -6.12 6.98 13.14
CA GLU A 147 -5.91 5.77 12.34
C GLU A 147 -6.27 4.49 13.11
N PRO A 148 -6.76 3.43 12.40
CA PRO A 148 -7.06 2.15 13.03
C PRO A 148 -5.81 1.42 13.53
N PRO A 149 -5.92 0.55 14.56
CA PRO A 149 -4.80 0.06 15.35
C PRO A 149 -4.00 -1.10 14.75
N LEU A 150 -4.47 -1.75 13.66
CA LEU A 150 -3.90 -3.04 13.23
C LEU A 150 -2.43 -2.94 12.81
N TYR A 151 -2.08 -1.91 12.03
CA TYR A 151 -0.69 -1.68 11.64
C TYR A 151 0.21 -1.50 12.87
N TYR A 152 -0.18 -0.66 13.79
CA TYR A 152 0.59 -0.33 14.99
C TYR A 152 0.72 -1.54 15.95
N THR A 153 -0.31 -2.40 16.00
CA THR A 153 -0.22 -3.66 16.77
C THR A 153 0.83 -4.61 16.17
N ILE A 154 1.01 -4.61 14.85
CA ILE A 154 2.07 -5.40 14.20
C ILE A 154 3.43 -4.77 14.49
N GLU A 155 3.54 -3.44 14.41
CA GLU A 155 4.78 -2.70 14.69
C GLU A 155 5.18 -2.75 16.17
N ALA A 156 4.28 -3.06 17.07
CA ALA A 156 4.61 -3.35 18.49
C ALA A 156 5.61 -4.50 18.64
N ILE A 157 5.66 -5.45 17.70
CA ILE A 157 6.59 -6.59 17.76
C ILE A 157 8.04 -6.12 17.61
N PRO A 158 8.46 -5.45 16.51
CA PRO A 158 9.83 -4.94 16.39
C PRO A 158 10.18 -3.90 17.46
N TYR A 159 9.22 -3.07 17.88
CA TYR A 159 9.41 -2.15 19.00
C TYR A 159 9.85 -2.88 20.28
N LEU A 160 9.12 -3.94 20.67
CA LEU A 160 9.44 -4.74 21.86
C LEU A 160 10.77 -5.49 21.74
N LEU A 161 11.16 -5.94 20.53
CA LEU A 161 12.43 -6.65 20.30
C LEU A 161 13.65 -5.76 20.54
N ALA A 162 13.51 -4.44 20.34
CA ALA A 162 14.59 -3.47 20.51
C ALA A 162 14.36 -2.52 21.70
N ARG A 163 13.50 -2.90 22.64
CA ARG A 163 13.11 -2.05 23.77
C ARG A 163 14.32 -1.42 24.48
N GLY A 164 14.26 -0.10 24.67
CA GLY A 164 15.33 0.68 25.30
C GLY A 164 16.40 1.21 24.32
N ASN A 165 16.25 0.99 23.03
CA ASN A 165 17.10 1.58 22.00
C ASN A 165 16.21 2.11 20.85
N ILE A 166 15.84 3.40 20.93
CA ILE A 166 14.88 4.02 19.99
C ILE A 166 15.34 3.98 18.55
N LEU A 167 16.63 4.14 18.28
CA LEU A 167 17.16 4.09 16.91
C LEU A 167 17.03 2.67 16.32
N LEU A 168 17.26 1.63 17.12
CA LEU A 168 17.05 0.24 16.69
C LEU A 168 15.57 -0.10 16.58
N GLN A 169 14.71 0.41 17.48
CA GLN A 169 13.26 0.25 17.40
C GLN A 169 12.77 0.81 16.07
N LEU A 170 13.09 2.07 15.78
CA LEU A 170 12.71 2.73 14.52
C LEU A 170 13.21 1.95 13.29
N GLN A 171 14.47 1.50 13.30
CA GLN A 171 15.03 0.76 12.17
C GLN A 171 14.36 -0.60 11.97
N LEU A 172 14.04 -1.34 13.00
CA LEU A 172 13.34 -2.63 12.90
C LEU A 172 11.89 -2.44 12.42
N MET A 173 11.20 -1.39 12.86
CA MET A 173 9.88 -1.04 12.38
C MET A 173 9.90 -0.66 10.89
N ARG A 174 10.86 0.15 10.45
CA ARG A 174 11.07 0.45 9.01
C ARG A 174 11.28 -0.80 8.16
N LEU A 175 11.98 -1.82 8.71
CA LEU A 175 12.17 -3.10 8.01
C LEU A 175 10.87 -3.92 7.90
N VAL A 176 9.95 -3.81 8.85
CA VAL A 176 8.59 -4.38 8.72
C VAL A 176 7.84 -3.67 7.61
N GLY A 177 7.93 -2.35 7.51
CA GLY A 177 7.41 -1.58 6.37
C GLY A 177 7.99 -2.09 5.04
N ALA A 178 9.30 -2.35 4.97
CA ALA A 178 9.97 -2.91 3.78
C ALA A 178 9.44 -4.30 3.40
N LEU A 179 9.06 -5.14 4.38
CA LEU A 179 8.38 -6.42 4.11
C LEU A 179 7.01 -6.20 3.45
N PHE A 180 6.24 -5.18 3.84
CA PHE A 180 4.99 -4.82 3.17
C PHE A 180 5.23 -4.32 1.75
N GLY A 181 6.30 -3.56 1.49
CA GLY A 181 6.74 -3.20 0.14
C GLY A 181 7.02 -4.43 -0.73
N ALA A 182 7.72 -5.42 -0.19
CA ALA A 182 7.97 -6.70 -0.85
C ALA A 182 6.66 -7.46 -1.16
N MET A 183 5.70 -7.48 -0.22
CA MET A 183 4.38 -8.07 -0.43
C MET A 183 3.61 -7.35 -1.54
N THR A 184 3.72 -6.02 -1.63
CA THR A 184 3.12 -5.23 -2.71
C THR A 184 3.62 -5.68 -4.07
N ALA A 185 4.93 -5.83 -4.25
CA ALA A 185 5.54 -6.31 -5.49
C ALA A 185 5.14 -7.77 -5.80
N LEU A 186 5.11 -8.65 -4.78
CA LEU A 186 4.69 -10.04 -4.89
C LEU A 186 3.25 -10.15 -5.41
N PHE A 187 2.31 -9.48 -4.74
CA PHE A 187 0.90 -9.54 -5.12
C PHE A 187 0.63 -8.82 -6.44
N THR A 188 1.36 -7.76 -6.76
CA THR A 188 1.34 -7.14 -8.09
C THR A 188 1.75 -8.13 -9.17
N PHE A 189 2.84 -8.88 -8.99
CA PHE A 189 3.22 -9.92 -9.93
C PHE A 189 2.11 -10.97 -10.10
N LEU A 190 1.54 -11.47 -9.00
CA LEU A 190 0.47 -12.46 -9.03
C LEU A 190 -0.78 -11.92 -9.72
N PHE A 191 -1.16 -10.69 -9.48
CA PHE A 191 -2.23 -9.98 -10.18
C PHE A 191 -1.96 -9.92 -11.69
N LEU A 192 -0.77 -9.47 -12.09
CA LEU A 192 -0.38 -9.37 -13.50
C LEU A 192 -0.36 -10.73 -14.20
N ARG A 193 0.03 -11.78 -13.51
CA ARG A 193 -0.05 -13.16 -14.02
C ARG A 193 -1.47 -13.64 -14.28
N GLU A 194 -2.43 -13.25 -13.44
CA GLU A 194 -3.85 -13.55 -13.66
C GLU A 194 -4.40 -12.77 -14.85
N ILE A 195 -4.08 -11.48 -15.00
CA ILE A 195 -4.60 -10.67 -16.12
C ILE A 195 -3.86 -10.89 -17.44
N LEU A 196 -2.58 -11.32 -17.41
CA LEU A 196 -1.71 -11.55 -18.57
C LEU A 196 -1.14 -12.97 -18.63
N PRO A 197 -1.96 -14.04 -18.60
CA PRO A 197 -1.47 -15.42 -18.44
C PRO A 197 -0.58 -15.89 -19.58
N ARG A 198 -0.74 -15.33 -20.79
CA ARG A 198 0.05 -15.66 -21.99
C ARG A 198 1.33 -14.84 -22.13
N SER A 199 1.66 -13.98 -21.16
CA SER A 199 2.83 -13.09 -21.24
C SER A 199 3.49 -12.94 -19.87
N PRO A 200 4.07 -14.04 -19.32
CA PRO A 200 4.69 -14.04 -18.01
C PRO A 200 5.83 -13.02 -17.91
N TRP A 201 6.62 -12.87 -18.96
CA TRP A 201 7.70 -11.89 -19.01
C TRP A 201 7.19 -10.44 -18.84
N ALA A 202 6.06 -10.08 -19.48
CA ALA A 202 5.48 -8.74 -19.33
C ALA A 202 4.94 -8.52 -17.91
N ALA A 203 4.42 -9.58 -17.27
CA ALA A 203 4.03 -9.52 -15.86
C ALA A 203 5.27 -9.28 -14.97
N THR A 204 6.41 -9.92 -15.29
CA THR A 204 7.67 -9.68 -14.58
C THR A 204 8.15 -8.24 -14.73
N VAL A 205 8.14 -7.70 -15.96
CA VAL A 205 8.54 -6.31 -16.22
C VAL A 205 7.64 -5.33 -15.45
N GLY A 206 6.31 -5.51 -15.49
CA GLY A 206 5.39 -4.63 -14.77
C GLY A 206 5.55 -4.68 -13.26
N ALA A 207 5.76 -5.88 -12.69
CA ALA A 207 5.98 -6.04 -11.26
C ALA A 207 7.35 -5.53 -10.81
N LEU A 208 8.39 -5.71 -11.62
CA LEU A 208 9.72 -5.20 -11.34
C LEU A 208 9.76 -3.67 -11.42
N ALA A 209 9.05 -3.06 -12.39
CA ALA A 209 8.91 -1.61 -12.45
C ALA A 209 8.18 -1.04 -11.21
N VAL A 210 7.22 -1.78 -10.64
CA VAL A 210 6.59 -1.41 -9.35
C VAL A 210 7.56 -1.59 -8.19
N ALA A 211 8.34 -2.68 -8.17
CA ALA A 211 9.33 -2.94 -7.11
C ALA A 211 10.44 -1.87 -7.04
N LEU A 212 10.74 -1.23 -8.15
CA LEU A 212 11.74 -0.15 -8.28
C LEU A 212 11.08 1.24 -8.23
N GLN A 213 9.80 1.36 -7.91
CA GLN A 213 9.14 2.67 -7.80
C GLN A 213 9.63 3.38 -6.54
N PRO A 214 10.29 4.56 -6.65
CA PRO A 214 10.91 5.21 -5.51
C PRO A 214 9.89 5.61 -4.43
N SER A 215 8.69 6.08 -4.80
CA SER A 215 7.65 6.42 -3.82
C SER A 215 7.15 5.20 -3.03
N LEU A 216 7.07 4.00 -3.64
CA LEU A 216 6.79 2.76 -2.91
C LEU A 216 7.92 2.44 -1.94
N ALA A 217 9.16 2.53 -2.39
CA ALA A 217 10.33 2.18 -1.59
C ALA A 217 10.52 3.15 -0.41
N PHE A 218 10.38 4.46 -0.64
CA PHE A 218 10.42 5.51 0.38
C PHE A 218 9.34 5.28 1.47
N MET A 219 8.07 5.14 1.07
CA MET A 219 6.96 4.92 2.01
C MET A 219 7.07 3.58 2.75
N SER A 220 7.63 2.56 2.10
CA SER A 220 7.86 1.26 2.74
C SER A 220 9.15 1.22 3.56
N GLY A 221 10.06 2.16 3.38
CA GLY A 221 11.25 2.36 4.18
C GLY A 221 11.04 3.27 5.40
N SER A 222 9.82 3.71 5.66
CA SER A 222 9.43 4.55 6.79
C SER A 222 8.40 3.84 7.66
N VAL A 223 8.25 4.24 8.92
CA VAL A 223 7.17 3.77 9.80
C VAL A 223 5.88 4.48 9.40
N ASN A 224 5.10 3.84 8.52
CA ASN A 224 3.87 4.41 8.00
C ASN A 224 2.88 3.32 7.57
N PRO A 225 1.59 3.39 7.99
CA PRO A 225 0.57 2.39 7.64
C PRO A 225 0.30 2.28 6.14
N ASP A 226 0.69 3.27 5.34
CA ASP A 226 0.56 3.22 3.88
C ASP A 226 1.29 2.01 3.28
N SER A 227 2.44 1.60 3.83
CA SER A 227 3.19 0.42 3.38
C SER A 227 2.33 -0.85 3.42
N MET A 228 1.64 -1.09 4.52
CA MET A 228 0.72 -2.22 4.70
C MET A 228 -0.52 -2.07 3.82
N LEU A 229 -1.05 -0.86 3.68
CA LEU A 229 -2.19 -0.55 2.82
C LEU A 229 -1.92 -0.94 1.36
N PHE A 230 -0.73 -0.63 0.82
CA PHE A 230 -0.35 -0.99 -0.55
C PHE A 230 -0.29 -2.50 -0.74
N ALA A 231 0.26 -3.23 0.23
CA ALA A 231 0.33 -4.70 0.20
C ALA A 231 -1.07 -5.33 0.19
N VAL A 232 -1.96 -4.84 1.05
CA VAL A 232 -3.34 -5.31 1.14
C VAL A 232 -4.13 -5.00 -0.12
N ALA A 233 -4.01 -3.78 -0.65
CA ALA A 233 -4.64 -3.39 -1.92
C ALA A 233 -4.18 -4.29 -3.06
N ALA A 234 -2.88 -4.57 -3.17
CA ALA A 234 -2.33 -5.48 -4.17
C ALA A 234 -2.86 -6.91 -4.02
N ALA A 235 -3.01 -7.41 -2.78
CA ALA A 235 -3.60 -8.71 -2.50
C ALA A 235 -5.08 -8.77 -2.90
N VAL A 236 -5.86 -7.71 -2.63
CA VAL A 236 -7.27 -7.62 -3.04
C VAL A 236 -7.39 -7.59 -4.57
N PHE A 237 -6.57 -6.81 -5.27
CA PHE A 237 -6.52 -6.84 -6.74
C PHE A 237 -6.22 -8.24 -7.29
N TYR A 238 -5.26 -8.94 -6.71
CA TYR A 238 -4.95 -10.31 -7.09
C TYR A 238 -6.15 -11.26 -6.87
N CYS A 239 -6.78 -11.16 -5.71
CA CYS A 239 -7.95 -11.99 -5.38
C CYS A 239 -9.13 -11.71 -6.31
N LEU A 240 -9.42 -10.45 -6.62
CA LEU A 240 -10.46 -10.05 -7.58
C LEU A 240 -10.16 -10.59 -8.98
N ALA A 241 -8.95 -10.34 -9.50
CA ALA A 241 -8.54 -10.85 -10.82
C ALA A 241 -8.66 -12.37 -10.91
N ARG A 242 -8.24 -13.08 -9.87
CA ARG A 242 -8.35 -14.53 -9.79
C ARG A 242 -9.81 -15.00 -9.75
N ALA A 243 -10.68 -14.31 -8.99
CA ALA A 243 -12.11 -14.60 -8.94
C ALA A 243 -12.78 -14.39 -10.30
N PHE A 244 -12.48 -13.30 -10.98
CA PHE A 244 -12.98 -13.04 -12.34
C PHE A 244 -12.53 -14.11 -13.36
N ARG A 245 -11.34 -14.65 -13.17
CA ARG A 245 -10.75 -15.60 -14.13
C ARG A 245 -11.09 -17.05 -13.86
N ARG A 246 -11.15 -17.46 -12.59
CA ARG A 246 -11.25 -18.88 -12.20
C ARG A 246 -12.55 -19.19 -11.46
N GLY A 247 -13.36 -18.16 -11.20
CA GLY A 247 -14.56 -18.26 -10.37
C GLY A 247 -14.24 -18.04 -8.88
N LEU A 248 -15.26 -17.65 -8.14
CA LEU A 248 -15.16 -17.42 -6.71
C LEU A 248 -15.26 -18.73 -5.95
N THR A 249 -14.25 -19.06 -5.16
CA THR A 249 -14.21 -20.21 -4.25
C THR A 249 -14.32 -19.74 -2.80
N ALA A 250 -14.70 -20.60 -1.86
CA ALA A 250 -14.79 -20.23 -0.44
C ALA A 250 -13.47 -19.66 0.10
N ARG A 251 -12.33 -20.28 -0.22
CA ARG A 251 -11.01 -19.77 0.18
C ARG A 251 -10.74 -18.36 -0.36
N LEU A 252 -11.13 -18.09 -1.59
CA LEU A 252 -10.93 -16.80 -2.23
C LEU A 252 -11.90 -15.75 -1.69
N ALA A 253 -13.14 -16.13 -1.36
CA ALA A 253 -14.11 -15.28 -0.69
C ALA A 253 -13.62 -14.86 0.71
N ILE A 254 -13.11 -15.82 1.49
CA ILE A 254 -12.51 -15.55 2.80
C ILE A 254 -11.30 -14.62 2.65
N ALA A 255 -10.39 -14.89 1.71
CA ALA A 255 -9.21 -14.05 1.47
C ALA A 255 -9.58 -12.61 1.06
N LEU A 256 -10.61 -12.43 0.23
CA LEU A 256 -11.14 -11.10 -0.13
C LEU A 256 -11.73 -10.38 1.07
N GLY A 257 -12.56 -11.08 1.87
CA GLY A 257 -13.14 -10.52 3.08
C GLY A 257 -12.08 -10.09 4.09
N ILE A 258 -11.08 -10.97 4.35
CA ILE A 258 -9.93 -10.63 5.22
C ILE A 258 -9.16 -9.44 4.64
N GLY A 259 -8.87 -9.42 3.34
CA GLY A 259 -8.18 -8.29 2.71
C GLY A 259 -8.94 -6.96 2.89
N ILE A 260 -10.27 -6.96 2.76
CA ILE A 260 -11.09 -5.76 2.99
C ILE A 260 -11.04 -5.34 4.47
N ALA A 261 -11.20 -6.28 5.40
CA ALA A 261 -11.15 -6.01 6.84
C ALA A 261 -9.78 -5.45 7.26
N VAL A 262 -8.70 -6.11 6.82
CA VAL A 262 -7.33 -5.68 7.11
C VAL A 262 -7.04 -4.31 6.53
N GLY A 263 -7.49 -4.02 5.29
CA GLY A 263 -7.32 -2.71 4.67
C GLY A 263 -7.96 -1.58 5.51
N PHE A 264 -9.20 -1.76 5.94
CA PHE A 264 -9.87 -0.81 6.83
C PHE A 264 -9.17 -0.65 8.18
N LEU A 265 -8.78 -1.77 8.80
CA LEU A 265 -8.12 -1.74 10.10
C LEU A 265 -6.66 -1.26 10.03
N THR A 266 -6.11 -1.10 8.82
CA THR A 266 -4.80 -0.50 8.58
C THR A 266 -4.90 1.01 8.46
N LYS A 267 -5.81 1.52 7.63
CA LYS A 267 -5.94 2.95 7.35
C LYS A 267 -7.36 3.30 6.88
N LEU A 268 -7.91 4.40 7.41
CA LEU A 268 -9.27 4.84 7.07
C LEU A 268 -9.43 5.18 5.58
N ASN A 269 -8.39 5.67 4.93
CA ASN A 269 -8.41 5.98 3.50
C ASN A 269 -8.70 4.76 2.61
N PHE A 270 -8.66 3.54 3.16
CA PHE A 270 -9.08 2.34 2.44
C PHE A 270 -10.57 2.34 2.08
N VAL A 271 -11.39 3.19 2.68
CA VAL A 271 -12.84 3.28 2.39
C VAL A 271 -13.10 3.52 0.90
N GLY A 272 -12.34 4.41 0.25
CA GLY A 272 -12.46 4.68 -1.18
C GLY A 272 -12.14 3.45 -2.04
N PHE A 273 -11.10 2.69 -1.65
CA PHE A 273 -10.74 1.43 -2.31
C PHE A 273 -11.79 0.33 -2.07
N ALA A 274 -12.24 0.19 -0.83
CA ALA A 274 -13.20 -0.82 -0.41
C ALA A 274 -14.53 -0.70 -1.15
N PHE A 275 -14.99 0.54 -1.46
CA PHE A 275 -16.17 0.76 -2.27
C PHE A 275 -16.10 -0.05 -3.58
N GLY A 276 -15.03 0.10 -4.35
CA GLY A 276 -14.84 -0.65 -5.59
C GLY A 276 -14.67 -2.17 -5.36
N ALA A 277 -14.07 -2.59 -4.25
CA ALA A 277 -13.96 -4.01 -3.89
C ALA A 277 -15.34 -4.63 -3.61
N TYR A 278 -16.23 -3.92 -2.92
CA TYR A 278 -17.63 -4.35 -2.71
C TYR A 278 -18.44 -4.35 -4.00
N VAL A 279 -18.24 -3.36 -4.90
CA VAL A 279 -18.79 -3.42 -6.26
C VAL A 279 -18.31 -4.67 -6.98
N GLY A 280 -17.03 -5.04 -6.81
CA GLY A 280 -16.45 -6.28 -7.34
C GLY A 280 -17.15 -7.53 -6.83
N LEU A 281 -17.42 -7.59 -5.52
CA LEU A 281 -18.16 -8.69 -4.90
C LEU A 281 -19.60 -8.78 -5.45
N LEU A 282 -20.28 -7.63 -5.62
CA LEU A 282 -21.62 -7.58 -6.21
C LEU A 282 -21.63 -8.09 -7.67
N VAL A 283 -20.68 -7.63 -8.48
CA VAL A 283 -20.55 -8.08 -9.88
C VAL A 283 -20.27 -9.58 -9.95
N LEU A 284 -19.39 -10.10 -9.08
CA LEU A 284 -19.12 -11.53 -8.96
C LEU A 284 -20.36 -12.30 -8.48
N ALA A 285 -21.13 -11.77 -7.52
CA ALA A 285 -22.36 -12.38 -7.05
C ALA A 285 -23.39 -12.56 -8.18
N VAL A 286 -23.65 -11.49 -8.92
CA VAL A 286 -24.57 -11.53 -10.08
C VAL A 286 -24.09 -12.50 -11.14
N ARG A 287 -22.81 -12.51 -11.44
CA ARG A 287 -22.21 -13.41 -12.44
C ARG A 287 -22.32 -14.88 -12.03
N GLU A 288 -21.94 -15.22 -10.79
CA GLU A 288 -21.97 -16.59 -10.29
C GLU A 288 -23.43 -17.10 -10.12
N ALA A 289 -24.37 -16.24 -9.68
CA ALA A 289 -25.77 -16.56 -9.58
C ALA A 289 -26.37 -16.93 -10.94
N ARG A 290 -26.02 -16.17 -12.00
CA ARG A 290 -26.47 -16.45 -13.38
C ARG A 290 -25.86 -17.72 -13.96
N ALA A 291 -24.60 -18.02 -13.63
CA ALA A 291 -23.87 -19.14 -14.21
C ALA A 291 -24.13 -20.47 -13.51
N ARG A 292 -24.30 -20.47 -12.18
CA ARG A 292 -24.26 -21.66 -11.34
C ARG A 292 -25.37 -21.77 -10.29
N GLY A 293 -26.29 -20.79 -10.28
CA GLY A 293 -27.44 -20.77 -9.40
C GLY A 293 -27.27 -19.99 -8.09
N ARG A 294 -28.40 -19.68 -7.41
CA ARG A 294 -28.44 -18.73 -6.26
C ARG A 294 -27.65 -19.18 -5.03
N ARG A 295 -27.35 -20.47 -4.86
CA ARG A 295 -26.57 -20.96 -3.68
C ARG A 295 -25.17 -20.38 -3.59
N LEU A 296 -24.57 -19.96 -4.72
CA LEU A 296 -23.24 -19.34 -4.74
C LEU A 296 -23.24 -17.86 -4.31
N LEU A 297 -24.42 -17.24 -4.12
CA LEU A 297 -24.52 -15.91 -3.49
C LEU A 297 -23.98 -15.87 -2.06
N LEU A 298 -23.92 -17.02 -1.38
CA LEU A 298 -23.36 -17.14 -0.05
C LEU A 298 -21.86 -16.78 -0.01
N LEU A 299 -21.10 -17.00 -1.09
CA LEU A 299 -19.68 -16.72 -1.10
C LEU A 299 -19.35 -15.21 -1.12
N PRO A 300 -19.94 -14.38 -2.01
CA PRO A 300 -19.78 -12.94 -1.94
C PRO A 300 -20.32 -12.34 -0.64
N LEU A 301 -21.44 -12.86 -0.13
CA LEU A 301 -22.00 -12.45 1.16
C LEU A 301 -21.03 -12.75 2.31
N LEU A 302 -20.42 -13.96 2.32
CA LEU A 302 -19.41 -14.34 3.30
C LEU A 302 -18.23 -13.37 3.26
N ALA A 303 -17.71 -13.03 2.07
CA ALA A 303 -16.64 -12.07 1.92
C ALA A 303 -17.03 -10.68 2.42
N ALA A 304 -18.25 -10.24 2.11
CA ALA A 304 -18.76 -8.94 2.56
C ALA A 304 -18.90 -8.87 4.08
N VAL A 305 -19.42 -9.92 4.70
CA VAL A 305 -19.57 -10.00 6.18
C VAL A 305 -18.21 -10.03 6.87
N ILE A 306 -17.26 -10.87 6.39
CA ILE A 306 -15.91 -10.93 6.94
C ILE A 306 -15.23 -9.57 6.82
N GLY A 307 -15.42 -8.84 5.72
CA GLY A 307 -14.84 -7.52 5.51
C GLY A 307 -15.47 -6.43 6.38
N ALA A 308 -16.79 -6.47 6.59
CA ALA A 308 -17.51 -5.42 7.30
C ALA A 308 -17.53 -5.61 8.82
N LEU A 309 -17.59 -6.86 9.32
CA LEU A 309 -17.78 -7.14 10.74
C LEU A 309 -16.69 -6.54 11.65
N PRO A 310 -15.38 -6.73 11.38
CA PRO A 310 -14.34 -6.14 12.23
C PRO A 310 -14.37 -4.61 12.22
N VAL A 311 -14.72 -4.02 11.08
CA VAL A 311 -14.86 -2.55 10.93
C VAL A 311 -16.04 -2.04 11.73
N GLY A 312 -17.17 -2.75 11.65
CA GLY A 312 -18.37 -2.42 12.43
C GLY A 312 -18.13 -2.53 13.94
N LEU A 313 -17.37 -3.54 14.39
CA LEU A 313 -16.98 -3.68 15.80
C LEU A 313 -16.02 -2.56 16.25
N TYR A 314 -15.08 -2.17 15.40
CA TYR A 314 -14.19 -1.03 15.67
C TYR A 314 -14.98 0.30 15.73
N ALA A 315 -15.88 0.53 14.79
CA ALA A 315 -16.77 1.70 14.79
C ALA A 315 -17.67 1.74 16.05
N LEU A 316 -18.24 0.60 16.43
CA LEU A 316 -19.06 0.48 17.65
C LEU A 316 -18.26 0.81 18.91
N ARG A 317 -17.03 0.27 19.02
CA ARG A 317 -16.13 0.61 20.13
C ARG A 317 -15.88 2.12 20.19
N ASN A 318 -15.56 2.74 19.06
CA ASN A 318 -15.30 4.18 19.02
C ASN A 318 -16.53 5.01 19.44
N VAL A 319 -17.73 4.67 19.00
CA VAL A 319 -18.97 5.33 19.44
C VAL A 319 -19.16 5.21 20.95
N LEU A 320 -18.87 4.03 21.52
CA LEU A 320 -19.05 3.81 22.95
C LEU A 320 -17.99 4.52 23.81
N GLN A 321 -16.79 4.75 23.29
CA GLN A 321 -15.68 5.32 24.06
C GLN A 321 -15.45 6.81 23.78
N SER A 322 -15.54 7.25 22.53
CA SER A 322 -15.12 8.59 22.11
C SER A 322 -16.20 9.39 21.37
N HIS A 323 -17.40 8.82 21.22
CA HIS A 323 -18.52 9.42 20.48
C HIS A 323 -18.27 9.69 18.98
N HIS A 324 -17.15 9.24 18.42
CA HIS A 324 -16.83 9.35 16.99
C HIS A 324 -16.85 7.97 16.34
N THR A 325 -17.58 7.82 15.21
CA THR A 325 -17.81 6.49 14.60
C THR A 325 -16.55 5.86 13.98
N LEU A 326 -15.73 6.64 13.28
CA LEU A 326 -14.56 6.12 12.56
C LEU A 326 -13.33 7.03 12.70
N GLY A 327 -13.25 7.88 13.72
CA GLY A 327 -12.15 8.83 13.84
C GLY A 327 -12.14 9.95 12.78
N LEU A 328 -13.08 9.93 11.84
CA LEU A 328 -13.30 11.06 10.94
C LEU A 328 -13.93 12.18 11.76
N ALA A 329 -13.21 13.26 11.97
CA ALA A 329 -13.78 14.48 12.52
C ALA A 329 -15.00 14.83 11.66
N SER A 330 -16.17 14.91 12.30
CA SER A 330 -17.33 15.45 11.61
C SER A 330 -17.03 16.92 11.38
N SER A 331 -16.59 17.27 10.16
CA SER A 331 -16.66 18.65 9.71
C SER A 331 -18.06 19.15 10.02
N GLY A 332 -18.19 20.23 10.78
CA GLY A 332 -19.47 20.75 11.25
C GLY A 332 -20.39 21.29 10.14
N GLY A 333 -20.05 21.05 8.86
CA GLY A 333 -20.83 21.38 7.68
C GLY A 333 -21.58 20.16 7.16
N SER A 334 -22.90 20.25 6.98
CA SER A 334 -23.66 19.22 6.28
C SER A 334 -23.31 19.24 4.81
N LEU A 335 -22.48 18.29 4.35
CA LEU A 335 -22.16 18.05 2.93
C LEU A 335 -23.42 17.82 2.07
N LEU A 336 -24.58 17.61 2.69
CA LEU A 336 -25.89 17.38 2.06
C LEU A 336 -26.79 18.63 2.08
N ALA A 337 -26.26 19.78 2.53
CA ALA A 337 -27.05 21.02 2.47
C ALA A 337 -27.34 21.39 0.99
N PRO A 338 -28.52 21.98 0.70
CA PRO A 338 -28.85 22.41 -0.65
C PRO A 338 -27.80 23.36 -1.22
N GLY A 339 -27.18 22.99 -2.35
CA GLY A 339 -26.12 23.76 -3.00
C GLY A 339 -24.69 23.22 -2.71
N GLU A 340 -24.42 22.69 -1.53
CA GLU A 340 -23.11 22.15 -1.15
C GLU A 340 -22.68 20.97 -2.05
N LEU A 341 -23.58 20.13 -2.44
CA LEU A 341 -23.28 19.03 -3.35
C LEU A 341 -22.74 19.52 -4.71
N TRP A 342 -23.22 20.65 -5.22
CA TRP A 342 -22.72 21.24 -6.45
C TRP A 342 -21.31 21.83 -6.26
N HIS A 343 -21.05 22.45 -5.14
CA HIS A 343 -19.73 22.93 -4.76
C HIS A 343 -18.74 21.78 -4.62
N LEU A 344 -19.09 20.72 -3.91
CA LEU A 344 -18.30 19.50 -3.80
C LEU A 344 -18.00 18.88 -5.17
N ILE A 345 -19.02 18.70 -6.04
CA ILE A 345 -18.83 18.17 -7.39
C ILE A 345 -17.92 19.08 -8.21
N SER A 346 -18.10 20.39 -8.14
CA SER A 346 -17.28 21.36 -8.86
C SER A 346 -15.83 21.34 -8.40
N TYR A 347 -15.60 21.21 -7.08
CA TYR A 347 -14.26 21.10 -6.50
C TYR A 347 -13.59 19.80 -6.92
N VAL A 348 -14.22 18.64 -6.63
CA VAL A 348 -13.68 17.30 -6.94
C VAL A 348 -13.40 17.16 -8.44
N TRP A 349 -14.26 17.67 -9.30
CA TRP A 349 -14.00 17.69 -10.75
C TRP A 349 -12.73 18.49 -11.07
N GLN A 350 -12.67 19.73 -10.60
CA GLN A 350 -11.54 20.63 -10.86
C GLN A 350 -10.24 20.22 -10.18
N PHE A 351 -10.31 19.37 -9.20
CA PHE A 351 -9.13 18.80 -8.54
C PHE A 351 -8.35 17.84 -9.47
N TYR A 352 -9.02 17.29 -10.48
CA TYR A 352 -8.43 16.36 -11.46
C TYR A 352 -8.53 16.81 -12.91
N LEU A 353 -9.51 17.61 -13.25
CA LEU A 353 -9.88 17.93 -14.61
C LEU A 353 -10.11 19.44 -14.80
N PRO A 354 -9.95 19.97 -16.03
CA PRO A 354 -10.25 21.37 -16.30
C PRO A 354 -11.69 21.73 -15.95
N ARG A 355 -11.87 22.95 -15.48
CA ARG A 355 -13.16 23.53 -15.14
C ARG A 355 -14.12 23.51 -16.31
N LEU A 356 -15.36 23.08 -16.07
CA LEU A 356 -16.45 23.19 -17.03
C LEU A 356 -17.21 24.51 -16.86
N PRO A 357 -17.90 24.99 -17.94
CA PRO A 357 -18.79 26.15 -17.85
C PRO A 357 -19.84 25.97 -16.74
N GLY A 358 -20.08 27.03 -15.97
CA GLY A 358 -21.05 27.00 -14.85
C GLY A 358 -20.55 26.46 -13.52
N MET A 359 -19.33 25.90 -13.44
CA MET A 359 -18.73 25.48 -12.18
C MET A 359 -18.12 26.67 -11.41
N THR A 360 -18.19 26.63 -10.09
CA THR A 360 -17.48 27.54 -9.18
C THR A 360 -15.97 27.44 -9.45
N HIS A 361 -15.23 28.54 -9.31
CA HIS A 361 -13.79 28.56 -9.61
C HIS A 361 -12.98 28.27 -8.36
N TYR A 362 -12.27 27.11 -8.34
CA TYR A 362 -11.40 26.70 -7.24
C TYR A 362 -9.90 26.72 -7.61
N PHE A 363 -9.52 26.22 -8.80
CA PHE A 363 -8.13 26.05 -9.22
C PHE A 363 -7.75 26.88 -10.44
N ARG A 364 -6.51 27.39 -10.47
CA ARG A 364 -6.01 28.35 -11.48
C ARG A 364 -5.58 27.70 -12.81
N GLY A 365 -6.01 26.47 -13.15
CA GLY A 365 -5.80 25.92 -14.48
C GLY A 365 -4.78 24.77 -14.53
N LEU A 366 -4.27 24.46 -15.76
CA LEU A 366 -3.48 23.28 -16.04
C LEU A 366 -2.17 23.16 -15.25
N ALA A 367 -1.55 24.28 -14.89
CA ALA A 367 -0.31 24.29 -14.10
C ALA A 367 -0.51 23.64 -12.73
N THR A 368 -1.66 23.88 -12.08
CA THR A 368 -2.01 23.28 -10.79
C THR A 368 -2.14 21.76 -10.89
N TYR A 369 -2.77 21.23 -11.96
CA TYR A 369 -2.90 19.77 -12.15
C TYR A 369 -1.59 19.10 -12.41
N LYS A 370 -0.68 19.75 -13.19
CA LYS A 370 0.66 19.25 -13.40
C LYS A 370 1.43 19.18 -12.10
N ASP A 371 1.43 20.26 -11.31
CA ASP A 371 2.11 20.30 -10.02
C ASP A 371 1.59 19.19 -9.08
N ILE A 372 0.27 19.14 -8.82
CA ILE A 372 -0.31 18.20 -7.85
C ILE A 372 -0.14 16.75 -8.30
N TRP A 373 -0.49 16.42 -9.57
CA TRP A 373 -0.66 15.03 -9.98
C TRP A 373 0.50 14.47 -10.77
N PHE A 374 1.35 15.30 -11.36
CA PHE A 374 2.49 14.84 -12.10
C PHE A 374 3.81 15.15 -11.37
N ASP A 375 4.12 16.40 -11.11
CA ASP A 375 5.42 16.80 -10.55
C ASP A 375 5.66 16.15 -9.19
N ARG A 376 4.66 16.21 -8.29
CA ARG A 376 4.72 15.52 -7.00
C ARG A 376 4.73 13.99 -7.10
N SER A 377 4.25 13.41 -8.20
CA SER A 377 4.36 11.96 -8.46
C SER A 377 5.73 11.58 -9.00
N VAL A 378 6.45 12.51 -9.63
CA VAL A 378 7.84 12.32 -10.05
C VAL A 378 8.74 12.27 -8.83
N GLY A 379 8.59 13.17 -7.85
CA GLY A 379 9.40 13.10 -6.64
C GLY A 379 8.87 14.00 -5.54
N LEU A 380 8.46 13.37 -4.46
CA LEU A 380 8.03 14.05 -3.24
C LEU A 380 8.43 13.17 -2.04
N TYR A 381 9.51 13.55 -1.35
CA TYR A 381 10.15 12.78 -0.30
C TYR A 381 10.28 13.59 0.98
N GLY A 382 10.87 12.99 2.02
CA GLY A 382 10.99 13.61 3.33
C GLY A 382 9.62 13.88 3.95
N TRP A 383 9.46 15.02 4.54
CA TRP A 383 8.15 15.49 5.00
C TRP A 383 7.24 16.02 3.87
N MET A 384 7.39 15.47 2.65
CA MET A 384 6.73 15.93 1.44
C MET A 384 7.15 17.36 1.03
N ASP A 385 8.39 17.69 1.28
CA ASP A 385 9.02 18.98 1.03
C ASP A 385 10.18 18.89 0.03
N THR A 386 10.72 17.69 -0.19
CA THR A 386 11.84 17.45 -1.08
C THR A 386 11.36 17.06 -2.46
N MET A 387 11.44 18.01 -3.40
CA MET A 387 11.01 17.84 -4.81
C MET A 387 12.19 17.98 -5.77
N PHE A 388 12.03 17.41 -6.96
CA PHE A 388 12.96 17.67 -8.05
C PHE A 388 12.85 19.10 -8.59
N PRO A 389 13.92 19.64 -9.18
CA PRO A 389 13.82 20.87 -9.96
C PRO A 389 12.84 20.71 -11.12
N SER A 390 12.08 21.76 -11.45
CA SER A 390 11.01 21.70 -12.47
C SER A 390 11.45 21.23 -13.86
N TRP A 391 12.75 21.36 -14.20
CA TRP A 391 13.26 20.81 -15.47
C TRP A 391 13.27 19.28 -15.49
N VAL A 392 13.50 18.61 -14.34
CA VAL A 392 13.44 17.14 -14.21
C VAL A 392 12.00 16.68 -14.46
N ASP A 393 11.03 17.36 -13.84
CA ASP A 393 9.60 17.05 -14.01
C ASP A 393 9.19 17.20 -15.48
N ASN A 394 9.66 18.26 -16.14
CA ASN A 394 9.41 18.48 -17.57
C ASN A 394 10.05 17.39 -18.45
N VAL A 395 11.27 16.93 -18.13
CA VAL A 395 11.92 15.83 -18.83
C VAL A 395 11.17 14.52 -18.61
N ALA A 396 10.66 14.27 -17.41
CA ALA A 396 9.88 13.07 -17.08
C ALA A 396 8.56 12.95 -17.88
N LEU A 397 8.04 14.06 -18.44
CA LEU A 397 6.87 14.02 -19.34
C LEU A 397 7.12 13.17 -20.59
N PHE A 398 8.33 13.17 -21.14
CA PHE A 398 8.64 12.43 -22.37
C PHE A 398 8.50 10.91 -22.18
N PRO A 399 9.18 10.25 -21.21
CA PRO A 399 8.99 8.83 -20.98
C PRO A 399 7.55 8.52 -20.53
N ALA A 400 6.90 9.37 -19.75
CA ALA A 400 5.50 9.18 -19.35
C ALA A 400 4.56 9.18 -20.58
N ALA A 401 4.72 10.14 -21.49
CA ALA A 401 3.94 10.20 -22.74
C ALA A 401 4.22 8.98 -23.63
N LEU A 402 5.49 8.53 -23.72
CA LEU A 402 5.85 7.33 -24.49
C LEU A 402 5.18 6.08 -23.89
N VAL A 403 5.23 5.90 -22.57
CA VAL A 403 4.56 4.79 -21.88
C VAL A 403 3.05 4.85 -22.13
N ALA A 404 2.43 6.02 -22.00
CA ALA A 404 1.01 6.21 -22.26
C ALA A 404 0.63 5.87 -23.72
N GLY A 405 1.39 6.34 -24.71
CA GLY A 405 1.19 6.04 -26.12
C GLY A 405 1.33 4.54 -26.43
N LEU A 406 2.37 3.90 -25.89
CA LEU A 406 2.58 2.45 -26.03
C LEU A 406 1.48 1.64 -25.33
N PHE A 407 1.05 2.06 -24.14
CA PHE A 407 -0.08 1.47 -23.43
C PHE A 407 -1.36 1.57 -24.27
N LEU A 408 -1.70 2.74 -24.79
CA LEU A 408 -2.87 2.95 -25.63
C LEU A 408 -2.84 2.06 -26.88
N ARG A 409 -1.70 2.01 -27.58
CA ARG A 409 -1.49 1.10 -28.71
C ARG A 409 -1.69 -0.37 -28.30
N GLY A 410 -1.12 -0.75 -27.16
CA GLY A 410 -1.25 -2.09 -26.61
C GLY A 410 -2.68 -2.46 -26.25
N ALA A 411 -3.46 -1.52 -25.70
CA ALA A 411 -4.87 -1.66 -25.35
C ALA A 411 -5.75 -1.75 -26.60
N LEU A 412 -5.55 -0.84 -27.57
CA LEU A 412 -6.28 -0.84 -28.85
C LEU A 412 -6.08 -2.14 -29.63
N ALA A 413 -4.85 -2.65 -29.69
CA ALA A 413 -4.56 -3.93 -30.32
C ALA A 413 -5.30 -5.11 -29.66
N ARG A 414 -5.73 -4.96 -28.40
CA ARG A 414 -6.43 -5.98 -27.60
C ARG A 414 -7.88 -5.62 -27.29
N ARG A 415 -8.45 -4.64 -28.00
CA ARG A 415 -9.81 -4.13 -27.74
C ARG A 415 -10.89 -5.22 -27.64
N LYS A 416 -10.79 -6.28 -28.46
CA LYS A 416 -11.73 -7.41 -28.40
C LYS A 416 -11.63 -8.18 -27.06
N THR A 417 -10.41 -8.35 -26.53
CA THR A 417 -10.19 -9.00 -25.24
C THR A 417 -10.64 -8.10 -24.09
N LEU A 418 -10.36 -6.80 -24.14
CA LEU A 418 -10.78 -5.82 -23.14
C LEU A 418 -12.31 -5.71 -23.08
N ARG A 419 -13.00 -5.67 -24.23
CA ARG A 419 -14.48 -5.68 -24.27
C ARG A 419 -15.09 -6.90 -23.57
N ARG A 420 -14.46 -8.08 -23.66
CA ARG A 420 -14.93 -9.29 -22.95
C ARG A 420 -14.71 -9.21 -21.45
N ARG A 421 -13.90 -8.29 -20.97
CA ARG A 421 -13.57 -8.07 -19.55
C ARG A 421 -14.15 -6.77 -18.97
N LEU A 422 -15.11 -6.17 -19.65
CA LEU A 422 -15.75 -4.94 -19.20
C LEU A 422 -16.25 -5.00 -17.74
N PRO A 423 -16.86 -6.10 -17.25
CA PRO A 423 -17.25 -6.16 -15.83
C PRO A 423 -16.05 -6.08 -14.87
N GLU A 424 -14.94 -6.75 -15.18
CA GLU A 424 -13.71 -6.71 -14.40
C GLU A 424 -13.07 -5.32 -14.44
N LEU A 425 -12.99 -4.71 -15.64
CA LEU A 425 -12.47 -3.36 -15.83
C LEU A 425 -13.34 -2.31 -15.15
N GLY A 426 -14.67 -2.51 -15.15
CA GLY A 426 -15.63 -1.65 -14.42
C GLY A 426 -15.38 -1.67 -12.91
N VAL A 427 -15.03 -2.82 -12.34
CA VAL A 427 -14.65 -2.94 -10.92
C VAL A 427 -13.34 -2.17 -10.63
N TYR A 428 -12.32 -2.32 -11.49
CA TYR A 428 -11.09 -1.56 -11.30
C TYR A 428 -11.31 -0.05 -11.45
N ALA A 429 -12.16 0.36 -12.40
CA ALA A 429 -12.58 1.76 -12.53
C ALA A 429 -13.33 2.25 -11.28
N ALA A 430 -14.19 1.41 -10.68
CA ALA A 430 -14.89 1.75 -9.43
C ALA A 430 -13.91 1.92 -8.26
N ILE A 431 -12.85 1.10 -8.17
CA ILE A 431 -11.79 1.26 -7.17
C ILE A 431 -11.07 2.60 -7.38
N VAL A 432 -10.65 2.91 -8.62
CA VAL A 432 -10.00 4.18 -8.95
C VAL A 432 -10.90 5.37 -8.61
N LEU A 433 -12.15 5.34 -9.05
CA LEU A 433 -13.13 6.41 -8.79
C LEU A 433 -13.38 6.59 -7.30
N GLY A 434 -13.52 5.49 -6.55
CA GLY A 434 -13.71 5.55 -5.10
C GLY A 434 -12.55 6.25 -4.39
N LEU A 435 -11.30 5.98 -4.78
CA LEU A 435 -10.12 6.67 -4.24
C LEU A 435 -10.10 8.15 -4.68
N LEU A 436 -10.36 8.44 -5.95
CA LEU A 436 -10.37 9.83 -6.43
C LEU A 436 -11.45 10.66 -5.72
N VAL A 437 -12.64 10.11 -5.54
CA VAL A 437 -13.72 10.79 -4.81
C VAL A 437 -13.37 11.00 -3.35
N LEU A 438 -12.75 10.02 -2.70
CA LEU A 438 -12.29 10.15 -1.32
C LEU A 438 -11.24 11.27 -1.19
N ILE A 439 -10.18 11.24 -1.99
CA ILE A 439 -9.09 12.22 -1.93
C ILE A 439 -9.62 13.63 -2.25
N GLY A 440 -10.41 13.77 -3.32
CA GLY A 440 -11.00 15.05 -3.69
C GLY A 440 -12.01 15.56 -2.68
N GLY A 441 -12.78 14.67 -2.06
CA GLY A 441 -13.73 15.01 -0.98
C GLY A 441 -13.02 15.46 0.30
N SER A 442 -11.97 14.73 0.72
CA SER A 442 -11.14 15.14 1.87
C SER A 442 -10.41 16.46 1.62
N SER A 443 -9.96 16.68 0.36
CA SER A 443 -9.35 17.95 -0.02
C SER A 443 -10.36 19.10 0.01
N TYR A 444 -11.61 18.87 -0.42
CA TYR A 444 -12.69 19.86 -0.31
C TYR A 444 -12.99 20.22 1.13
N ASP A 445 -13.04 19.24 2.00
CA ASP A 445 -13.27 19.45 3.43
C ASP A 445 -12.14 20.31 4.06
N SER A 446 -10.89 19.94 3.78
CA SER A 446 -9.74 20.68 4.31
C SER A 446 -9.63 22.11 3.74
N ASP A 447 -9.62 22.25 2.43
CA ASP A 447 -9.32 23.51 1.74
C ASP A 447 -10.54 24.45 1.68
N ALA A 448 -11.68 23.96 1.18
CA ALA A 448 -12.82 24.81 0.92
C ALA A 448 -13.69 25.07 2.18
N LEU A 449 -13.78 24.12 3.11
CA LEU A 449 -14.63 24.25 4.30
C LEU A 449 -13.82 24.71 5.54
N ASN A 450 -12.63 24.18 5.75
CA ASN A 450 -11.84 24.42 6.94
C ASN A 450 -10.67 25.37 6.71
N HIS A 451 -10.47 25.90 5.50
CA HIS A 451 -9.38 26.80 5.10
C HIS A 451 -7.97 26.29 5.51
N SER A 452 -7.81 24.98 5.52
CA SER A 452 -6.57 24.26 5.77
C SER A 452 -5.90 23.87 4.46
N PRO A 453 -4.60 23.51 4.43
CA PRO A 453 -3.95 23.06 3.21
C PRO A 453 -4.70 21.90 2.52
N ALA A 454 -4.82 21.98 1.20
CA ALA A 454 -5.48 20.96 0.40
C ALA A 454 -4.82 19.58 0.60
N PHE A 455 -5.65 18.53 0.72
CA PHE A 455 -5.21 17.14 0.86
C PHE A 455 -4.74 16.58 -0.50
N ALA A 456 -3.66 17.13 -1.04
CA ALA A 456 -3.22 16.98 -2.42
C ALA A 456 -1.90 16.20 -2.53
N GLU A 457 -1.89 14.95 -2.03
CA GLU A 457 -0.70 14.09 -2.04
C GLU A 457 -0.89 12.87 -2.94
N PRO A 458 -0.06 12.70 -4.00
CA PRO A 458 -0.14 11.55 -4.91
C PRO A 458 0.08 10.20 -4.24
N ARG A 459 0.70 10.15 -3.05
CA ARG A 459 0.92 8.89 -2.30
C ARG A 459 -0.39 8.13 -2.03
N TYR A 460 -1.50 8.84 -1.90
CA TYR A 460 -2.81 8.21 -1.70
C TYR A 460 -3.32 7.41 -2.92
N LEU A 461 -2.67 7.55 -4.09
CA LEU A 461 -2.92 6.71 -5.26
C LEU A 461 -2.02 5.47 -5.33
N LEU A 462 -1.03 5.32 -4.46
CA LEU A 462 -0.14 4.15 -4.45
C LEU A 462 -0.85 2.80 -4.18
N PRO A 463 -2.03 2.71 -3.53
CA PRO A 463 -2.82 1.48 -3.55
C PRO A 463 -3.17 0.97 -4.95
N LEU A 464 -3.06 1.83 -6.00
CA LEU A 464 -3.27 1.48 -7.40
C LEU A 464 -2.01 0.96 -8.13
N LEU A 465 -0.88 0.78 -7.45
CA LEU A 465 0.37 0.26 -8.03
C LEU A 465 0.20 -1.02 -8.87
N PRO A 466 -0.69 -1.98 -8.54
CA PRO A 466 -0.94 -3.11 -9.42
C PRO A 466 -1.48 -2.71 -10.79
N LEU A 467 -2.31 -1.67 -10.86
CA LEU A 467 -2.81 -1.13 -12.14
C LEU A 467 -1.71 -0.39 -12.90
N LEU A 468 -0.83 0.35 -12.21
CA LEU A 468 0.36 0.95 -12.83
C LEU A 468 1.27 -0.13 -13.41
N GLY A 469 1.51 -1.23 -12.69
CA GLY A 469 2.21 -2.41 -13.20
C GLY A 469 1.54 -2.99 -14.46
N ALA A 470 0.21 -2.99 -14.52
CA ALA A 470 -0.53 -3.41 -15.71
C ALA A 470 -0.35 -2.42 -16.89
N VAL A 471 -0.30 -1.12 -16.64
CA VAL A 471 0.02 -0.10 -17.64
C VAL A 471 1.41 -0.36 -18.22
N PHE A 472 2.44 -0.54 -17.39
CA PHE A 472 3.80 -0.86 -17.84
C PHE A 472 3.86 -2.17 -18.64
N ALA A 473 3.24 -3.24 -18.13
CA ALA A 473 3.19 -4.53 -18.82
C ALA A 473 2.47 -4.47 -20.17
N LEU A 474 1.44 -3.65 -20.30
CA LEU A 474 0.75 -3.44 -21.58
C LEU A 474 1.50 -2.49 -22.51
N ALA A 475 2.18 -1.48 -21.99
CA ALA A 475 3.01 -0.57 -22.75
C ALA A 475 4.15 -1.31 -23.44
N VAL A 476 4.93 -2.12 -22.72
CA VAL A 476 6.02 -2.89 -23.34
C VAL A 476 5.51 -3.87 -24.40
N ARG A 477 4.34 -4.46 -24.21
CA ARG A 477 3.67 -5.25 -25.24
C ARG A 477 3.15 -4.42 -26.41
N GLY A 478 2.86 -3.16 -26.17
CA GLY A 478 2.44 -2.17 -27.18
C GLY A 478 3.57 -1.82 -28.14
N ALA A 479 4.82 -1.93 -27.74
CA ALA A 479 5.98 -1.75 -28.62
C ALA A 479 6.02 -2.73 -29.81
N GLY A 480 5.22 -3.82 -29.73
CA GLY A 480 5.17 -4.86 -30.77
C GLY A 480 6.15 -5.97 -30.52
N ARG A 481 5.92 -7.13 -31.17
CA ARG A 481 6.66 -8.37 -30.87
C ARG A 481 8.18 -8.24 -31.01
N ARG A 482 8.64 -7.47 -31.97
CA ARG A 482 10.09 -7.25 -32.23
C ARG A 482 10.74 -6.38 -31.15
N TRP A 483 10.08 -5.30 -30.75
CA TRP A 483 10.65 -4.28 -29.87
C TRP A 483 10.30 -4.47 -28.40
N ALA A 484 9.35 -5.35 -28.09
CA ALA A 484 8.86 -5.52 -26.73
C ALA A 484 9.96 -5.92 -25.70
N PRO A 485 10.94 -6.80 -26.00
CA PRO A 485 12.01 -7.09 -25.06
C PRO A 485 12.90 -5.87 -24.79
N ALA A 486 13.27 -5.13 -25.84
CA ALA A 486 14.07 -3.90 -25.71
C ALA A 486 13.32 -2.81 -24.94
N ALA A 487 12.02 -2.60 -25.23
CA ALA A 487 11.19 -1.67 -24.49
C ALA A 487 11.05 -2.07 -23.02
N GLY A 488 10.97 -3.38 -22.72
CA GLY A 488 10.94 -3.88 -21.34
C GLY A 488 12.26 -3.61 -20.61
N ALA A 489 13.40 -3.89 -21.23
CA ALA A 489 14.69 -3.61 -20.65
C ALA A 489 14.89 -2.10 -20.45
N ALA A 490 14.57 -1.27 -21.45
CA ALA A 490 14.67 0.18 -21.36
C ALA A 490 13.78 0.75 -20.22
N LEU A 491 12.57 0.24 -20.07
CA LEU A 491 11.68 0.64 -18.97
C LEU A 491 12.30 0.33 -17.61
N ILE A 492 12.85 -0.87 -17.43
CA ILE A 492 13.46 -1.26 -16.15
C ILE A 492 14.69 -0.40 -15.86
N VAL A 493 15.57 -0.15 -16.85
CA VAL A 493 16.72 0.75 -16.69
C VAL A 493 16.28 2.16 -16.34
N LEU A 494 15.24 2.67 -17.00
CA LEU A 494 14.69 4.00 -16.72
C LEU A 494 14.15 4.10 -15.28
N VAL A 495 13.34 3.14 -14.85
CA VAL A 495 12.74 3.17 -13.49
C VAL A 495 13.81 2.96 -12.43
N PHE A 496 14.78 2.09 -12.67
CA PHE A 496 15.93 1.90 -11.78
C PHE A 496 16.78 3.17 -11.69
N GLY A 497 17.12 3.80 -12.83
CA GLY A 497 17.83 5.07 -12.84
C GLY A 497 17.07 6.18 -12.13
N PHE A 498 15.76 6.21 -12.31
CA PHE A 498 14.89 7.15 -11.60
C PHE A 498 14.92 6.92 -10.08
N ASP A 499 14.89 5.68 -9.61
CA ASP A 499 14.99 5.35 -8.18
C ASP A 499 16.36 5.77 -7.61
N VAL A 500 17.46 5.49 -8.31
CA VAL A 500 18.82 5.92 -7.92
C VAL A 500 18.92 7.45 -7.82
N VAL A 501 18.40 8.18 -8.81
CA VAL A 501 18.42 9.65 -8.80
C VAL A 501 17.56 10.20 -7.66
N SER A 502 16.44 9.55 -7.35
CA SER A 502 15.59 9.90 -6.20
C SER A 502 16.32 9.69 -4.87
N GLN A 503 17.05 8.59 -4.71
CA GLN A 503 17.88 8.35 -3.52
C GLN A 503 19.00 9.40 -3.40
N LEU A 504 19.68 9.74 -4.50
CA LEU A 504 20.69 10.79 -4.53
C LEU A 504 20.11 12.18 -4.18
N GLN A 505 18.89 12.46 -4.62
CA GLN A 505 18.19 13.70 -4.24
C GLN A 505 17.99 13.80 -2.73
N VAL A 506 17.56 12.71 -2.09
CA VAL A 506 17.37 12.66 -0.64
C VAL A 506 18.72 12.71 0.11
N ILE A 507 19.73 12.01 -0.40
CA ILE A 507 21.10 12.11 0.16
C ILE A 507 21.61 13.55 0.08
N ALA A 508 21.48 14.21 -1.07
CA ALA A 508 21.89 15.60 -1.22
C ALA A 508 21.10 16.55 -0.30
N ARG A 509 19.83 16.22 -0.01
CA ARG A 509 18.96 17.01 0.88
C ARG A 509 19.43 16.97 2.33
N TYR A 510 19.85 15.79 2.82
CA TYR A 510 20.13 15.59 4.24
C TYR A 510 21.63 15.52 4.57
N TYR A 511 22.49 15.22 3.61
CA TYR A 511 23.92 14.95 3.86
C TYR A 511 24.86 15.75 2.92
N GLY A 512 24.30 16.58 2.00
CA GLY A 512 25.04 17.35 1.00
C GLY A 512 25.51 18.75 1.43
#